data_44e6d86568ac55097fad7bc3c66e1379
#
_entry.id   44e6d86568ac55097fad7bc3c66e1379
#
_cell.length_a   1.000
_cell.length_b   1.000
_cell.length_c   1.000
_cell.angle_alpha   90.00
_cell.angle_beta   90.00
_cell.angle_gamma   90.00
#
_symmetry.space_group_name_H-M   'P 1'
#
loop_
_entity.id
_entity.type
_entity.pdbx_description
1 polymer ?
#
loop_
_entity_poly.entity_id
_entity_poly.type
_entity_poly.pdbx_seq_one_letter_code
_entity_poly.pdbx_strand_id
1 'polypeptide(L)'
;MKQLTIVVKPFRAQAVLRAIAELDVASVVVREAKGYSRQKGYLDRYLGSEYSMAFLPKVEITVCVASERVEEVVAQVAGTARTGRMGDGKIFVLPLAWEAIEF
;
A
#
# COMPACT_ATOMS: atom_id res chain seq x y z
N MET A 1 -13.71 -1.88 -13.09
CA MET A 1 -13.20 -2.03 -11.71
C MET A 1 -11.69 -2.02 -11.71
N LYS A 2 -11.10 -1.45 -10.72
CA LYS A 2 -9.64 -1.43 -10.53
C LYS A 2 -9.29 -2.03 -9.19
N GLN A 3 -8.11 -2.63 -9.13
CA GLN A 3 -7.51 -3.08 -7.87
C GLN A 3 -6.40 -2.11 -7.49
N LEU A 4 -6.41 -1.66 -6.26
CA LEU A 4 -5.33 -0.85 -5.71
C LEU A 4 -4.53 -1.71 -4.74
N THR A 5 -3.23 -1.78 -4.96
CA THR A 5 -2.30 -2.40 -4.02
C THR A 5 -1.52 -1.29 -3.34
N ILE A 6 -1.77 -1.10 -2.06
CA ILE A 6 -1.25 -0.01 -1.26
C ILE A 6 -0.18 -0.58 -0.34
N VAL A 7 1.03 -0.05 -0.43
CA VAL A 7 2.14 -0.47 0.43
C VAL A 7 2.55 0.71 1.29
N VAL A 8 2.44 0.56 2.59
CA VAL A 8 2.70 1.65 3.55
C VAL A 8 3.58 1.17 4.70
N LYS A 9 4.15 2.13 5.42
CA LYS A 9 4.87 1.85 6.67
C LYS A 9 3.88 1.32 7.71
N PRO A 10 4.30 0.35 8.56
CA PRO A 10 3.40 -0.26 9.53
C PRO A 10 2.69 0.73 10.45
N PHE A 11 3.38 1.77 10.90
CA PHE A 11 2.78 2.73 11.82
C PHE A 11 1.71 3.62 11.18
N ARG A 12 1.61 3.62 9.84
CA ARG A 12 0.55 4.36 9.12
C ARG A 12 -0.61 3.47 8.69
N ALA A 13 -0.44 2.16 8.79
CA ALA A 13 -1.42 1.21 8.27
C ALA A 13 -2.81 1.38 8.91
N GLN A 14 -2.88 1.57 10.21
CA GLN A 14 -4.16 1.70 10.88
C GLN A 14 -4.92 2.95 10.44
N ALA A 15 -4.23 4.08 10.29
CA ALA A 15 -4.85 5.31 9.81
C ALA A 15 -5.35 5.16 8.37
N VAL A 16 -4.58 4.49 7.53
CA VAL A 16 -4.97 4.20 6.14
C VAL A 16 -6.20 3.29 6.10
N LEU A 17 -6.24 2.25 6.93
CA LEU A 17 -7.39 1.35 7.01
C LEU A 17 -8.65 2.08 7.48
N ARG A 18 -8.51 3.00 8.43
CA ARG A 18 -9.65 3.83 8.86
C ARG A 18 -10.16 4.72 7.74
N ALA A 19 -9.26 5.32 6.99
CA ALA A 19 -9.64 6.15 5.84
C ALA A 19 -10.37 5.31 4.78
N ILE A 20 -9.89 4.11 4.51
CA ILE A 20 -10.52 3.18 3.56
C ILE A 20 -11.90 2.75 4.05
N ALA A 21 -12.05 2.52 5.36
CA ALA A 21 -13.32 2.11 5.93
C ALA A 21 -14.43 3.16 5.75
N GLU A 22 -14.07 4.43 5.64
CA GLU A 22 -15.02 5.50 5.37
C GLU A 22 -15.39 5.60 3.88
N LEU A 23 -14.63 4.93 3.01
CA LEU A 23 -14.89 4.87 1.59
C LEU A 23 -15.60 3.55 1.28
N ASP A 24 -16.59 3.60 0.44
CA ASP A 24 -17.33 2.42 0.04
C ASP A 24 -16.52 1.62 -0.99
N VAL A 25 -15.73 0.67 -0.52
CA VAL A 25 -14.89 -0.18 -1.37
C VAL A 25 -15.38 -1.63 -1.35
N ALA A 26 -15.14 -2.35 -2.43
CA ALA A 26 -15.70 -3.69 -2.62
C ALA A 26 -15.05 -4.74 -1.71
N SER A 27 -13.75 -4.63 -1.45
CA SER A 27 -13.06 -5.58 -0.56
C SER A 27 -11.77 -4.97 -0.04
N VAL A 28 -11.33 -5.47 1.11
CA VAL A 28 -10.06 -5.06 1.71
C VAL A 28 -9.33 -6.30 2.20
N VAL A 29 -8.09 -6.48 1.75
CA VAL A 29 -7.21 -7.55 2.22
C VAL A 29 -5.94 -6.90 2.75
N VAL A 30 -5.48 -7.34 3.91
CA VAL A 30 -4.30 -6.79 4.57
C VAL A 30 -3.26 -7.87 4.76
N ARG A 31 -2.02 -7.58 4.41
CA ARG A 31 -0.88 -8.50 4.59
C ARG A 31 0.30 -7.76 5.19
N GLU A 32 1.06 -8.49 5.98
CA GLU A 32 2.39 -8.06 6.37
C GLU A 32 3.36 -8.38 5.23
N ALA A 33 4.28 -7.47 4.95
CA ALA A 33 5.25 -7.64 3.89
C ALA A 33 6.59 -7.06 4.32
N LYS A 34 7.63 -7.37 3.56
CA LYS A 34 8.94 -6.77 3.70
C LYS A 34 9.34 -6.22 2.35
N GLY A 35 9.99 -5.08 2.35
CA GLY A 35 10.38 -4.49 1.10
C GLY A 35 11.32 -3.32 1.25
N TYR A 36 11.79 -2.86 0.12
CA TYR A 36 12.54 -1.62 0.01
C TYR A 36 12.05 -0.88 -1.23
N SER A 37 12.34 0.39 -1.29
CA SER A 37 12.08 1.16 -2.48
C SER A 37 13.11 2.29 -2.58
N ARG A 38 12.69 3.50 -2.34
CA ARG A 38 13.62 4.62 -2.34
C ARG A 38 14.61 4.60 -1.17
N GLN A 39 14.49 3.65 -0.29
CA GLN A 39 15.41 3.42 0.82
C GLN A 39 16.58 2.51 0.44
N LYS A 40 16.84 2.35 -0.84
CA LYS A 40 17.93 1.49 -1.32
C LYS A 40 19.28 1.87 -0.74
N GLY A 41 19.55 3.17 -0.57
CA GLY A 41 20.79 3.61 0.06
C GLY A 41 20.96 3.11 1.50
N TYR A 42 19.86 3.00 2.23
CA TYR A 42 19.87 2.40 3.56
C TYR A 42 20.16 0.91 3.47
N LEU A 43 19.55 0.25 2.51
CA LEU A 43 19.77 -1.16 2.23
C LEU A 43 21.26 -1.43 1.93
N ASP A 44 21.87 -0.61 1.10
CA ASP A 44 23.28 -0.77 0.69
C ASP A 44 24.23 -0.73 1.87
N ARG A 45 23.91 -0.04 2.94
CA ARG A 45 24.71 0.03 4.16
C ARG A 45 24.77 -1.31 4.90
N TYR A 46 23.79 -2.15 4.69
CA TYR A 46 23.67 -3.42 5.39
C TYR A 46 24.02 -4.62 4.50
N LEU A 47 24.31 -4.38 3.23
CA LEU A 47 24.72 -5.43 2.29
C LEU A 47 26.03 -6.04 2.71
N GLY A 48 26.25 -6.99 3.26
CA GLY A 48 27.47 -7.63 3.73
C GLY A 48 27.46 -7.90 5.22
N SER A 49 26.47 -7.38 5.96
CA SER A 49 26.28 -7.75 7.34
C SER A 49 25.18 -8.78 7.48
N GLU A 50 23.93 -8.39 7.45
CA GLU A 50 22.79 -9.32 7.53
C GLU A 50 21.76 -8.95 6.48
N TYR A 51 21.61 -9.81 5.51
CA TYR A 51 20.70 -9.59 4.39
C TYR A 51 19.26 -9.40 4.84
N SER A 52 18.84 -10.14 5.87
CA SER A 52 17.47 -10.03 6.38
C SER A 52 17.14 -8.65 6.96
N MET A 53 18.14 -7.89 7.40
CA MET A 53 17.94 -6.53 7.91
C MET A 53 17.81 -5.49 6.81
N ALA A 54 18.13 -5.87 5.58
CA ALA A 54 18.06 -4.98 4.44
C ALA A 54 16.61 -4.68 3.99
N PHE A 55 15.66 -5.51 4.39
CA PHE A 55 14.26 -5.36 4.03
C PHE A 55 13.47 -4.84 5.22
N LEU A 56 12.82 -3.71 5.03
CA LEU A 56 12.02 -3.08 6.07
C LEU A 56 10.60 -3.65 6.08
N PRO A 57 9.98 -3.77 7.26
CA PRO A 57 8.60 -4.20 7.34
C PRO A 57 7.67 -3.19 6.67
N LYS A 58 6.67 -3.70 5.98
CA LYS A 58 5.63 -2.93 5.31
C LYS A 58 4.29 -3.61 5.54
N VAL A 59 3.23 -2.87 5.33
CA VAL A 59 1.87 -3.42 5.28
C VAL A 59 1.34 -3.22 3.87
N GLU A 60 0.84 -4.29 3.29
CA GLU A 60 0.21 -4.28 1.97
C GLU A 60 -1.31 -4.37 2.15
N ILE A 61 -2.01 -3.42 1.56
CA ILE A 61 -3.46 -3.35 1.61
C ILE A 61 -3.97 -3.40 0.18
N THR A 62 -4.81 -4.38 -0.11
CA THR A 62 -5.41 -4.54 -1.43
C THR A 62 -6.89 -4.21 -1.35
N VAL A 63 -7.35 -3.29 -2.19
CA VAL A 63 -8.76 -2.92 -2.27
C VAL A 63 -9.21 -2.94 -3.73
N CYS A 64 -10.49 -3.24 -3.94
CA CYS A 64 -11.12 -3.15 -5.25
C CYS A 64 -12.12 -2.00 -5.25
N VAL A 65 -12.03 -1.15 -6.25
CA VAL A 65 -12.86 0.06 -6.36
C VAL A 65 -13.40 0.21 -7.77
N ALA A 66 -14.52 0.90 -7.89
CA ALA A 66 -15.05 1.28 -9.19
C ALA A 66 -14.04 2.22 -9.88
N SER A 67 -13.92 2.09 -11.19
CA SER A 67 -12.92 2.85 -11.96
C SER A 67 -13.05 4.35 -11.77
N GLU A 68 -14.26 4.87 -11.69
CA GLU A 68 -14.54 6.29 -11.51
C GLU A 68 -14.18 6.82 -10.12
N ARG A 69 -13.90 5.94 -9.16
CA ARG A 69 -13.57 6.32 -7.79
C ARG A 69 -12.08 6.24 -7.48
N VAL A 70 -11.26 5.80 -8.42
CA VAL A 70 -9.84 5.59 -8.19
C VAL A 70 -9.15 6.87 -7.69
N GLU A 71 -9.39 8.00 -8.35
CA GLU A 71 -8.73 9.26 -7.98
C GLU A 71 -9.09 9.69 -6.55
N GLU A 72 -10.35 9.55 -6.17
CA GLU A 72 -10.83 9.86 -4.82
C GLU A 72 -10.12 9.00 -3.78
N VAL A 73 -10.09 7.68 -4.01
CA VAL A 73 -9.48 6.75 -3.07
C VAL A 73 -7.97 6.97 -2.98
N VAL A 74 -7.30 7.16 -4.11
CA VAL A 74 -5.86 7.43 -4.13
C VAL A 74 -5.52 8.70 -3.36
N ALA A 75 -6.27 9.78 -3.56
CA ALA A 75 -6.05 11.04 -2.86
C ALA A 75 -6.22 10.87 -1.34
N GLN A 76 -7.26 10.17 -0.92
CA GLN A 76 -7.54 9.94 0.50
C GLN A 76 -6.45 9.09 1.15
N VAL A 77 -6.06 8.00 0.51
CA VAL A 77 -5.02 7.10 1.02
C VAL A 77 -3.65 7.79 1.05
N ALA A 78 -3.27 8.44 -0.03
CA ALA A 78 -1.98 9.13 -0.10
C ALA A 78 -1.89 10.25 0.94
N GLY A 79 -2.96 11.02 1.11
CA GLY A 79 -3.00 12.08 2.10
C GLY A 79 -2.83 11.56 3.53
N THR A 80 -3.39 10.38 3.82
CA THR A 80 -3.29 9.74 5.13
C THR A 80 -1.93 9.09 5.35
N ALA A 81 -1.37 8.46 4.31
CA ALA A 81 -0.13 7.67 4.42
C ALA A 81 1.14 8.51 4.45
N ARG A 82 1.11 9.71 3.89
CA ARG A 82 2.30 10.56 3.77
C ARG A 82 2.81 11.03 5.11
N THR A 83 4.14 10.95 5.28
CA THR A 83 4.84 11.56 6.42
C THR A 83 5.80 12.66 5.96
N GLY A 84 5.93 12.86 4.63
CA GLY A 84 6.89 13.78 4.04
C GLY A 84 8.29 13.20 3.92
N ARG A 85 8.46 11.91 4.19
CA ARG A 85 9.74 11.22 4.11
C ARG A 85 9.77 10.26 2.94
N MET A 86 10.97 9.97 2.47
CA MET A 86 11.20 8.98 1.44
C MET A 86 10.74 7.60 1.92
N GLY A 87 10.12 6.84 1.04
CA GLY A 87 9.64 5.51 1.38
C GLY A 87 8.32 5.48 2.14
N ASP A 88 7.53 6.56 2.11
CA ASP A 88 6.23 6.63 2.76
C ASP A 88 5.25 5.58 2.26
N GLY A 89 5.26 5.30 0.96
CA GLY A 89 4.39 4.30 0.41
C GLY A 89 4.26 4.34 -1.10
N LYS A 90 3.51 3.40 -1.61
CA LYS A 90 3.21 3.26 -3.03
C LYS A 90 1.77 2.80 -3.19
N ILE A 91 1.17 3.17 -4.30
CA ILE A 91 -0.12 2.66 -4.71
C ILE A 91 0.01 2.17 -6.14
N PHE A 92 -0.21 0.87 -6.34
CA PHE A 92 -0.28 0.29 -7.67
C PHE A 92 -1.74 0.21 -8.08
N VAL A 93 -2.06 0.67 -9.27
CA VAL A 93 -3.41 0.61 -9.81
C VAL A 93 -3.42 -0.43 -10.94
N LEU A 94 -4.22 -1.46 -10.78
CA LEU A 94 -4.29 -2.59 -11.69
C LEU A 94 -5.69 -2.66 -12.30
N PRO A 95 -5.81 -2.69 -13.63
CA PRO A 95 -7.12 -2.91 -14.24
C PRO A 95 -7.54 -4.37 -14.04
N LEU A 96 -8.81 -4.58 -13.78
CA LEU A 96 -9.40 -5.91 -13.70
C LEU A 96 -10.25 -6.12 -14.94
N ALA A 97 -10.02 -7.23 -15.65
CA ALA A 97 -10.80 -7.58 -16.83
C ALA A 97 -12.22 -8.02 -16.45
N TRP A 98 -12.38 -8.55 -15.24
CA TRP A 98 -13.65 -9.06 -14.73
C TRP A 98 -13.93 -8.44 -13.36
N GLU A 99 -15.21 -8.34 -13.05
CA GLU A 99 -15.59 -8.02 -11.68
C GLU A 99 -15.41 -9.24 -10.79
N ALA A 100 -15.34 -9.01 -9.48
CA ALA A 100 -15.22 -10.09 -8.53
C ALA A 100 -16.45 -11.01 -8.60
N ILE A 101 -16.20 -12.31 -8.56
CA ILE A 101 -17.26 -13.31 -8.48
C ILE A 101 -17.33 -13.75 -7.03
N GLU A 102 -18.43 -13.46 -6.38
CA GLU A 102 -18.65 -13.87 -4.99
C GLU A 102 -19.45 -15.17 -4.94
N PHE A 103 -19.13 -15.98 -3.94
CA PHE A 103 -19.80 -17.28 -3.78
C PHE A 103 -20.05 -17.60 -2.31
#